data_ae507ac78c80414b316eec9c38cfcbfd
#
_entry.id   ae507ac78c80414b316eec9c38cfcbfd
#
_cell.length_a   1.000
_cell.length_b   1.000
_cell.length_c   1.000
_cell.angle_alpha   90.00
_cell.angle_beta   90.00
_cell.angle_gamma   90.00
#
_symmetry.space_group_name_H-M   'P 1'
#
loop_
_entity.id
_entity.type
_entity.pdbx_description
1 polymer ?
#
loop_
_entity_poly.entity_id
_entity_poly.type
_entity_poly.pdbx_seq_one_letter_code
_entity_poly.pdbx_strand_id
1 'polypeptide(L)' 'MDIGIKLIDDETFVIRNVSFYKLVDGYWQVTTTDGLSAFFNKDRVEYICDRHICFY' A
#
# COMPACT_ATOMS: atom_id res chain seq x y z
N MET A 1 -11.14 -2.28 0.66
CA MET A 1 -10.37 -2.94 -0.40
C MET A 1 -9.09 -3.51 0.18
N ASP A 2 -8.52 -4.48 -0.52
CA ASP A 2 -7.23 -5.04 -0.11
C ASP A 2 -6.17 -4.50 -1.04
N ILE A 3 -5.04 -4.07 -0.48
CA ILE A 3 -3.96 -3.44 -1.23
C ILE A 3 -2.71 -4.29 -1.15
N GLY A 4 -2.09 -4.53 -2.29
CA GLY A 4 -0.80 -5.21 -2.35
C GLY A 4 0.29 -4.18 -2.54
N ILE A 5 1.36 -4.29 -1.75
CA ILE A 5 2.50 -3.38 -1.83
C ILE A 5 3.75 -4.22 -1.98
N LYS A 6 4.52 -3.95 -3.02
CA LYS A 6 5.79 -4.61 -3.21
C LYS A 6 6.91 -3.60 -3.02
N LEU A 7 7.88 -3.94 -2.18
CA LEU A 7 9.04 -3.11 -1.95
C LEU A 7 10.18 -3.52 -2.87
N ILE A 8 11.16 -2.65 -3.01
CA ILE A 8 12.26 -2.87 -3.94
C ILE A 8 13.18 -4.02 -3.52
N ASP A 9 13.09 -4.44 -2.25
CA ASP A 9 13.88 -5.58 -1.75
C ASP A 9 13.10 -6.90 -1.80
N ASP A 10 12.07 -6.93 -2.62
CA ASP A 10 11.20 -8.10 -2.85
C ASP A 10 10.27 -8.44 -1.70
N GLU A 11 10.23 -7.65 -0.65
CA GLU A 11 9.20 -7.84 0.37
C GLU A 11 7.85 -7.43 -0.17
N THR A 12 6.85 -8.22 0.17
CA THR A 12 5.47 -7.95 -0.27
C THR A 12 4.55 -7.93 0.93
N PHE A 13 3.68 -6.94 0.97
CA PHE A 13 2.69 -6.82 2.02
C PHE A 13 1.30 -6.78 1.42
N VAL A 14 0.35 -7.37 2.13
CA VAL A 14 -1.06 -7.24 1.78
C VAL A 14 -1.75 -6.60 2.98
N ILE A 15 -2.36 -5.45 2.76
CA ILE A 15 -3.08 -4.74 3.80
C ILE A 15 -4.56 -4.86 3.48
N ARG A 16 -5.33 -5.40 4.42
CA ARG A 16 -6.76 -5.64 4.22
C ARG A 16 -7.60 -4.53 4.79
N ASN A 17 -8.79 -4.42 4.28
CA ASN A 17 -9.79 -3.47 4.76
C ASN A 17 -9.29 -2.04 4.66
N VAL A 18 -8.66 -1.73 3.53
CA VAL A 18 -8.15 -0.39 3.28
C VAL A 18 -9.29 0.53 2.87
N SER A 19 -9.38 1.66 3.53
CA SER A 19 -10.34 2.70 3.20
C SER A 19 -9.84 3.52 2.01
N PHE A 20 -8.57 3.93 2.06
CA PHE A 20 -7.96 4.68 0.98
C PHE A 20 -6.44 4.60 1.09
N TYR A 21 -5.76 4.94 0.01
CA TYR A 21 -4.32 5.12 0.04
C TYR A 21 -3.98 6.31 -0.84
N LYS A 22 -2.92 7.03 -0.48
CA LYS A 22 -2.52 8.21 -1.24
C LYS A 22 -1.04 8.52 -1.01
N LEU A 23 -0.46 9.28 -1.92
CA LEU A 23 0.92 9.73 -1.80
C LEU A 23 0.93 11.07 -1.09
N VAL A 24 1.64 11.16 0.04
CA VAL A 24 1.70 12.38 0.83
C VAL A 24 3.14 12.62 1.23
N ASP A 25 3.70 13.75 0.81
CA ASP A 25 5.05 14.16 1.21
C ASP A 25 6.10 13.08 1.01
N GLY A 26 6.02 12.35 -0.08
CA GLY A 26 7.01 11.32 -0.39
C GLY A 26 6.75 9.98 0.26
N TYR A 27 5.60 9.82 0.93
CA TYR A 27 5.23 8.57 1.56
C TYR A 27 3.88 8.11 1.05
N TRP A 28 3.75 6.79 0.87
CA TRP A 28 2.45 6.20 0.61
C TRP A 28 1.76 5.97 1.96
N GLN A 29 0.65 6.64 2.15
CA GLN A 29 -0.18 6.45 3.33
C GLN A 29 -1.30 5.50 2.99
N VAL A 30 -1.39 4.40 3.73
CA VAL A 30 -2.47 3.44 3.55
C VAL A 30 -3.28 3.42 4.83
N THR A 31 -4.56 3.77 4.73
CA THR A 31 -5.43 3.89 5.91
C THR A 31 -6.51 2.83 5.84
N THR A 32 -6.67 2.09 6.93
CA THR A 32 -7.69 1.06 7.02
C THR A 32 -9.00 1.62 7.53
N THR A 33 -10.05 0.81 7.42
CA THR A 33 -11.41 1.26 7.80
C THR A 33 -11.55 1.49 9.29
N ASP A 34 -10.67 0.92 10.11
CA ASP A 34 -10.68 1.14 11.55
C ASP A 34 -9.76 2.31 11.96
N GLY A 35 -9.27 3.07 11.00
CA GLY A 35 -8.55 4.29 11.28
C GLY A 35 -7.05 4.17 11.46
N LEU A 36 -6.48 2.99 11.27
CA LEU A 36 -5.04 2.82 11.36
C LEU A 36 -4.38 3.20 10.05
N SER A 37 -3.21 3.83 10.15
CA SER A 37 -2.46 4.23 8.97
C SER A 37 -1.06 3.65 9.00
N ALA A 38 -0.61 3.21 7.82
CA ALA A 38 0.77 2.76 7.63
C ALA A 38 1.40 3.66 6.58
N PHE A 39 2.70 3.92 6.73
CA PHE A 39 3.42 4.79 5.82
C PHE A 39 4.60 4.05 5.21
N PHE A 40 4.75 4.19 3.90
CA PHE A 40 5.85 3.56 3.17
C PHE A 40 6.55 4.62 2.36
N ASN A 41 7.87 4.71 2.49
CA ASN A 41 8.66 5.67 1.72
C ASN A 41 8.52 5.33 0.24
N LYS A 42 8.14 6.30 -0.59
CA LYS A 42 7.88 6.06 -2.01
C LYS A 42 9.10 5.50 -2.74
N ASP A 43 10.29 5.82 -2.29
CA ASP A 43 11.52 5.36 -2.94
C ASP A 43 11.79 3.88 -2.68
N ARG A 44 11.09 3.30 -1.72
CA ARG A 44 11.24 1.90 -1.40
C ARG A 44 10.11 1.05 -1.97
N VAL A 45 9.11 1.67 -2.53
CA VAL A 45 7.93 0.97 -3.06
C VAL A 45 8.11 0.78 -4.56
N GLU A 46 8.14 -0.48 -4.99
CA GLU A 46 8.20 -0.79 -6.41
C GLU A 46 6.84 -0.56 -7.06
N TYR A 47 5.79 -1.07 -6.43
CA TYR A 47 4.44 -0.77 -6.89
C TYR A 47 3.44 -0.98 -5.76
N ILE A 48 2.28 -0.38 -5.93
CA ILE A 48 1.17 -0.52 -5.01
C ILE A 48 -0.08 -0.67 -5.88
N CYS A 49 -0.95 -1.58 -5.53
CA CYS A 49 -2.10 -1.84 -6.37
C CYS A 49 -3.27 -2.41 -5.60
N ASP A 50 -4.44 -2.23 -6.17
CA ASP A 50 -5.63 -2.92 -5.70
C ASP A 50 -5.48 -4.39 -6.04
N ARG A 51 -5.67 -5.24 -5.05
CA ARG A 51 -5.42 -6.66 -5.20
C ARG A 51 -6.26 -7.32 -6.28
N HIS A 52 -7.43 -6.78 -6.55
CA HIS A 52 -8.28 -7.33 -7.58
C HIS A 52 -7.82 -6.98 -8.99
N ILE A 53 -6.99 -5.95 -9.11
CA ILE A 53 -6.55 -5.46 -10.41
C ILE A 53 -5.18 -5.95 -10.78
N CYS A 54 -4.27 -5.97 -9.83
CA CYS A 54 -2.86 -6.18 -10.10
C CYS A 54 -2.39 -7.58 -10.10
N PHE A 55 -3.18 -8.46 -9.73
CA PHE A 55 -2.68 -9.75 -9.61
C PHE A 55 -2.79 -10.55 -10.69
N TYR A 56 -2.03 -11.19 -10.86
CA TYR A 56 -1.71 -12.17 -11.75
C TYR A 56 -1.34 -13.44 -11.05
#